data_a4e78caa805b5eb5325170456884c20e
#
_entry.id   a4e78caa805b5eb5325170456884c20e
#
_cell.length_a   1.000
_cell.length_b   1.000
_cell.length_c   1.000
_cell.angle_alpha   90.00
_cell.angle_beta   90.00
_cell.angle_gamma   90.00
#
_symmetry.space_group_name_H-M   'P 1'
#
loop_
_entity.id
_entity.type
_entity.pdbx_description
1 polymer ?
#
loop_
_entity_poly.entity_id
_entity_poly.type
_entity_poly.pdbx_seq_one_letter_code
_entity_poly.pdbx_strand_id
1 'polypeptide(L)'
;LIQAGITRDARLLFPPIKHEPTSQTGLRHVEGAISMARTTPGTARSDFFILAGPIPGFDAGSGQKGDDLGFAAFGRVVEGMEVVRAILTSPVDPNKGDGAMKGQMLAEPVTIRTARRLAD
;
A
#
# COMPACT_ATOMS: atom_id res chain seq x y z
N LEU A 1 -3.41 -1.63 7.94
CA LEU A 1 -3.13 -0.82 6.76
C LEU A 1 -4.38 -0.72 5.86
N ILE A 2 -4.40 0.28 5.03
CA ILE A 2 -5.38 0.40 3.96
C ILE A 2 -4.64 0.33 2.61
N GLN A 3 -5.29 -0.23 1.61
CA GLN A 3 -4.70 -0.43 0.29
C GLN A 3 -5.63 0.11 -0.78
N ALA A 4 -5.07 0.73 -1.81
CA ALA A 4 -5.80 1.24 -2.95
C ALA A 4 -4.99 1.06 -4.22
N GLY A 5 -5.62 1.30 -5.37
CA GLY A 5 -4.97 1.20 -6.67
C GLY A 5 -5.99 1.15 -7.78
N ILE A 6 -5.51 0.98 -9.00
CA ILE A 6 -6.36 0.83 -10.18
C ILE A 6 -6.80 -0.62 -10.28
N THR A 7 -8.08 -0.89 -10.03
CA THR A 7 -8.60 -2.26 -9.95
C THR A 7 -9.58 -2.62 -11.07
N ARG A 8 -10.12 -1.62 -11.77
CA ARG A 8 -11.24 -1.85 -12.70
C ARG A 8 -10.87 -1.88 -14.18
N ASP A 9 -9.70 -1.36 -14.56
CA ASP A 9 -9.31 -1.31 -15.98
C ASP A 9 -7.79 -1.43 -16.11
N ALA A 10 -7.34 -2.61 -16.53
CA ALA A 10 -5.92 -2.90 -16.69
C ALA A 10 -5.23 -2.00 -17.72
N ARG A 11 -5.99 -1.38 -18.64
CA ARG A 11 -5.44 -0.46 -19.63
C ARG A 11 -4.93 0.84 -19.02
N LEU A 12 -5.37 1.17 -17.81
CA LEU A 12 -4.93 2.35 -17.07
C LEU A 12 -3.62 2.12 -16.32
N LEU A 13 -3.12 0.89 -16.26
CA LEU A 13 -1.91 0.56 -15.53
C LEU A 13 -0.66 0.96 -16.33
N PHE A 14 0.29 1.59 -15.65
CA PHE A 14 1.63 1.79 -16.18
C PHE A 14 2.42 0.48 -16.10
N PRO A 15 3.53 0.36 -16.85
CA PRO A 15 4.44 -0.77 -16.70
C PRO A 15 4.95 -0.92 -15.26
N PRO A 16 5.32 -2.13 -14.83
CA PRO A 16 5.90 -2.34 -13.50
C PRO A 16 7.16 -1.50 -13.29
N ILE A 17 7.41 -1.11 -12.05
CA ILE A 17 8.59 -0.34 -11.68
C ILE A 17 9.59 -1.21 -10.91
N LYS A 18 10.86 -0.80 -10.97
CA LYS A 18 11.93 -1.48 -10.26
C LYS A 18 11.68 -1.41 -8.74
N HIS A 19 11.97 -2.51 -8.04
CA HIS A 19 11.87 -2.55 -6.60
C HIS A 19 13.01 -1.72 -5.96
N GLU A 20 12.62 -0.85 -5.01
CA GLU A 20 13.55 -0.05 -4.23
C GLU A 20 13.40 -0.45 -2.76
N PRO A 21 14.21 -1.42 -2.29
CA PRO A 21 14.08 -1.90 -0.92
C PRO A 21 14.48 -0.85 0.12
N THR A 22 13.95 -0.98 1.33
CA THR A 22 14.27 -0.05 2.43
C THR A 22 15.75 -0.05 2.79
N SER A 23 16.46 -1.16 2.54
CA SER A 23 17.91 -1.24 2.72
C SER A 23 18.67 -0.30 1.77
N GLN A 24 18.08 0.04 0.63
CA GLN A 24 18.68 0.97 -0.34
C GLN A 24 18.26 2.40 -0.09
N THR A 25 16.99 2.63 0.26
CA THR A 25 16.43 3.98 0.39
C THR A 25 16.58 4.57 1.78
N GLY A 26 16.66 3.71 2.81
CA GLY A 26 16.64 4.14 4.21
C GLY A 26 15.26 4.47 4.75
N LEU A 27 14.23 4.39 3.91
CA LEU A 27 12.84 4.62 4.31
C LEU A 27 12.31 3.35 5.00
N ARG A 28 11.62 3.52 6.13
CA ARG A 28 11.12 2.39 6.91
C ARG A 28 9.60 2.35 6.95
N HIS A 29 9.05 1.18 7.24
CA HIS A 29 7.60 0.98 7.38
C HIS A 29 7.13 1.37 8.79
N VAL A 30 7.15 2.66 9.05
CA VAL A 30 6.64 3.27 10.29
C VAL A 30 5.17 3.68 10.10
N GLU A 31 4.52 4.14 11.18
CA GLU A 31 3.17 4.69 11.07
C GLU A 31 3.10 5.79 10.02
N GLY A 32 2.11 5.72 9.16
CA GLY A 32 1.92 6.67 8.07
C GLY A 32 2.76 6.42 6.83
N ALA A 33 3.63 5.40 6.82
CA ALA A 33 4.40 5.07 5.63
C ALA A 33 3.47 4.70 4.47
N ILE A 34 3.85 5.15 3.27
CA ILE A 34 3.18 4.82 2.02
C ILE A 34 4.13 3.95 1.21
N SER A 35 3.65 2.80 0.77
CA SER A 35 4.49 1.76 0.17
C SER A 35 3.76 1.08 -0.98
N MET A 36 4.51 0.53 -1.92
CA MET A 36 3.94 -0.16 -3.08
C MET A 36 3.63 -1.61 -2.77
N ALA A 37 2.40 -2.02 -3.08
CA ALA A 37 2.03 -3.43 -3.06
C ALA A 37 2.65 -4.13 -4.28
N ARG A 38 3.01 -5.40 -4.12
CA ARG A 38 3.61 -6.22 -5.17
C ARG A 38 3.37 -7.70 -4.92
N THR A 39 3.55 -8.50 -5.95
CA THR A 39 3.67 -9.95 -5.80
C THR A 39 5.15 -10.31 -5.62
N THR A 40 5.92 -10.40 -6.70
CA THR A 40 7.37 -10.57 -6.64
C THR A 40 8.07 -9.21 -6.80
N PRO A 41 9.37 -9.09 -6.43
CA PRO A 41 10.09 -7.84 -6.64
C PRO A 41 10.06 -7.40 -8.10
N GLY A 42 9.82 -6.11 -8.34
CA GLY A 42 9.75 -5.57 -9.69
C GLY A 42 8.39 -5.69 -10.36
N THR A 43 7.33 -6.06 -9.63
CA THR A 43 5.97 -6.19 -10.18
C THR A 43 5.03 -5.06 -9.75
N ALA A 44 5.48 -4.12 -8.94
CA ALA A 44 4.65 -3.02 -8.47
C ALA A 44 4.22 -2.11 -9.63
N ARG A 45 2.93 -1.78 -9.69
CA ARG A 45 2.35 -0.97 -10.77
C ARG A 45 1.50 0.18 -10.25
N SER A 46 0.38 -0.11 -9.59
CA SER A 46 -0.54 0.93 -9.12
C SER A 46 -0.94 0.78 -7.66
N ASP A 47 -1.00 -0.44 -7.17
CA ASP A 47 -1.47 -0.68 -5.81
C ASP A 47 -0.46 -0.19 -4.79
N PHE A 48 -0.95 0.57 -3.84
CA PHE A 48 -0.16 1.08 -2.72
C PHE A 48 -0.94 0.89 -1.43
N PHE A 49 -0.24 0.97 -0.32
CA PHE A 49 -0.87 0.90 0.99
C PHE A 49 -0.31 1.97 1.93
N ILE A 50 -1.13 2.31 2.92
CA ILE A 50 -0.78 3.27 3.96
C ILE A 50 -0.87 2.56 5.30
N LEU A 51 0.18 2.67 6.11
CA LEU A 51 0.25 2.01 7.40
C LEU A 51 -0.39 2.86 8.49
N ALA A 52 -1.32 2.25 9.24
CA ALA A 52 -1.91 2.87 10.42
C ALA A 52 -1.04 2.68 11.66
N GLY A 53 -0.04 1.82 11.59
CA GLY A 53 0.95 1.58 12.64
C GLY A 53 2.20 0.96 12.04
N PRO A 54 3.30 0.89 12.78
CA PRO A 54 4.54 0.35 12.24
C PRO A 54 4.42 -1.14 11.93
N ILE A 55 5.01 -1.57 10.80
CA ILE A 55 5.13 -2.98 10.44
C ILE A 55 6.58 -3.21 10.00
N PRO A 56 7.50 -3.42 10.97
CA PRO A 56 8.92 -3.63 10.66
C PRO A 56 9.19 -4.83 9.76
N GLY A 57 8.29 -5.81 9.78
CA GLY A 57 8.39 -6.99 8.90
C GLY A 57 8.29 -6.67 7.42
N PHE A 58 7.86 -5.48 7.04
CA PHE A 58 7.80 -5.04 5.65
C PHE A 58 9.12 -4.43 5.16
N ASP A 59 10.06 -4.19 6.06
CA ASP A 59 11.39 -3.71 5.70
C ASP A 59 12.25 -4.86 5.17
N ALA A 60 13.18 -4.54 4.25
CA ALA A 60 14.11 -5.52 3.72
C ALA A 60 15.01 -6.07 4.83
N GLY A 61 15.32 -7.36 4.77
CA GLY A 61 16.18 -8.00 5.74
C GLY A 61 15.53 -8.26 7.09
N SER A 62 14.19 -8.21 7.16
CA SER A 62 13.46 -8.40 8.42
C SER A 62 13.26 -9.87 8.81
N GLY A 63 13.70 -10.82 7.96
CA GLY A 63 13.56 -12.25 8.20
C GLY A 63 12.21 -12.82 7.78
N GLN A 64 11.41 -12.08 7.03
CA GLN A 64 10.14 -12.58 6.51
C GLN A 64 10.37 -13.70 5.51
N LYS A 65 9.38 -14.58 5.40
CA LYS A 65 9.39 -15.65 4.39
C LYS A 65 9.36 -15.06 2.99
N GLY A 66 10.01 -15.73 2.06
CA GLY A 66 10.08 -15.33 0.67
C GLY A 66 11.42 -14.70 0.34
N ASP A 67 11.40 -13.63 -0.46
CA ASP A 67 12.62 -12.99 -0.96
C ASP A 67 13.33 -12.09 0.05
N ASP A 68 12.68 -11.77 1.16
CA ASP A 68 13.21 -10.90 2.22
C ASP A 68 13.63 -9.51 1.74
N LEU A 69 13.07 -9.05 0.61
CA LEU A 69 13.32 -7.72 0.07
C LEU A 69 12.27 -6.68 0.52
N GLY A 70 11.22 -7.15 1.20
CA GLY A 70 10.17 -6.30 1.73
C GLY A 70 9.41 -5.53 0.66
N PHE A 71 8.83 -4.41 1.06
CA PHE A 71 8.09 -3.54 0.16
C PHE A 71 8.84 -2.22 -0.04
N ALA A 72 8.52 -1.55 -1.14
CA ALA A 72 9.17 -0.29 -1.50
C ALA A 72 8.40 0.89 -0.89
N ALA A 73 8.80 1.31 0.31
CA ALA A 73 8.28 2.52 0.93
C ALA A 73 8.81 3.74 0.15
N PHE A 74 7.90 4.67 -0.19
CA PHE A 74 8.29 5.83 -0.99
C PHE A 74 7.84 7.16 -0.41
N GLY A 75 7.08 7.16 0.67
CA GLY A 75 6.60 8.39 1.29
C GLY A 75 5.92 8.13 2.62
N ARG A 76 5.34 9.18 3.16
CA ARG A 76 4.56 9.06 4.40
C ARG A 76 3.49 10.14 4.45
N VAL A 77 2.43 9.85 5.18
CA VAL A 77 1.36 10.80 5.44
C VAL A 77 1.89 11.89 6.37
N VAL A 78 1.71 13.15 5.98
CA VAL A 78 2.09 14.30 6.80
C VAL A 78 0.88 14.98 7.44
N GLU A 79 -0.33 14.70 6.93
CA GLU A 79 -1.58 15.27 7.44
C GLU A 79 -2.72 14.33 7.07
N GLY A 80 -3.69 14.14 7.96
CA GLY A 80 -4.88 13.34 7.66
C GLY A 80 -4.83 11.87 8.15
N MET A 81 -3.98 11.53 9.10
CA MET A 81 -3.96 10.15 9.64
C MET A 81 -5.29 9.72 10.25
N GLU A 82 -6.09 10.66 10.76
CA GLU A 82 -7.44 10.36 11.25
C GLU A 82 -8.35 9.82 10.15
N VAL A 83 -8.15 10.26 8.90
CA VAL A 83 -8.88 9.75 7.74
C VAL A 83 -8.45 8.31 7.44
N VAL A 84 -7.15 8.03 7.49
CA VAL A 84 -6.62 6.67 7.31
C VAL A 84 -7.23 5.71 8.34
N ARG A 85 -7.27 6.11 9.60
CA ARG A 85 -7.84 5.29 10.67
C ARG A 85 -9.35 5.10 10.50
N ALA A 86 -10.06 6.14 10.06
CA ALA A 86 -11.49 6.04 9.79
C ALA A 86 -11.79 5.03 8.68
N ILE A 87 -11.00 5.03 7.61
CA ILE A 87 -11.13 4.06 6.53
C ILE A 87 -10.83 2.64 7.04
N LEU A 88 -9.76 2.48 7.81
CA LEU A 88 -9.35 1.18 8.33
C LEU A 88 -10.44 0.52 9.18
N THR A 89 -11.18 1.31 9.94
CA THR A 89 -12.25 0.83 10.83
C THR A 89 -13.61 0.78 10.16
N SER A 90 -13.71 1.16 8.88
CA SER A 90 -14.96 1.08 8.13
C SER A 90 -15.37 -0.37 7.88
N PRO A 91 -16.70 -0.66 7.77
CA PRO A 91 -17.17 -2.02 7.55
C PRO A 91 -16.60 -2.66 6.29
N VAL A 92 -16.27 -3.94 6.39
CA VAL A 92 -15.82 -4.76 5.26
C VAL A 92 -16.94 -5.71 4.84
N ASP A 93 -16.91 -6.15 3.58
CA ASP A 93 -17.85 -7.14 3.06
C ASP A 93 -17.18 -8.52 3.12
N PRO A 94 -17.71 -9.46 3.92
CA PRO A 94 -17.09 -10.78 4.06
C PRO A 94 -17.10 -11.61 2.77
N ASN A 95 -17.88 -11.20 1.78
CA ASN A 95 -18.04 -11.93 0.52
C ASN A 95 -17.26 -11.30 -0.65
N LYS A 96 -16.71 -10.09 -0.48
CA LYS A 96 -15.94 -9.42 -1.53
C LYS A 96 -14.47 -9.80 -1.48
N GLY A 97 -13.84 -9.77 -2.67
CA GLY A 97 -12.42 -10.03 -2.83
C GLY A 97 -12.12 -11.48 -3.14
N ASP A 98 -10.93 -11.71 -3.65
CA ASP A 98 -10.43 -13.04 -4.01
C ASP A 98 -9.16 -13.36 -3.24
N GLY A 99 -8.95 -14.65 -2.96
CA GLY A 99 -7.75 -15.11 -2.27
C GLY A 99 -7.56 -14.42 -0.90
N ALA A 100 -6.39 -13.87 -0.69
CA ALA A 100 -6.03 -13.18 0.56
C ALA A 100 -6.87 -11.93 0.82
N MET A 101 -7.48 -11.34 -0.21
CA MET A 101 -8.31 -10.14 -0.08
C MET A 101 -9.76 -10.42 0.27
N LYS A 102 -10.19 -11.69 0.23
CA LYS A 102 -11.57 -12.04 0.55
C LYS A 102 -11.89 -11.67 2.00
N GLY A 103 -12.98 -10.92 2.17
CA GLY A 103 -13.39 -10.44 3.48
C GLY A 103 -12.63 -9.22 3.97
N GLN A 104 -11.74 -8.66 3.14
CA GLN A 104 -10.97 -7.47 3.49
C GLN A 104 -11.33 -6.24 2.66
N MET A 105 -12.22 -6.40 1.71
CA MET A 105 -12.68 -5.29 0.87
C MET A 105 -13.74 -4.48 1.61
N LEU A 106 -13.66 -3.15 1.51
CA LEU A 106 -14.66 -2.28 2.12
C LEU A 106 -16.06 -2.57 1.55
N ALA A 107 -17.06 -2.58 2.43
CA ALA A 107 -18.45 -2.71 2.01
C ALA A 107 -18.85 -1.55 1.10
N GLU A 108 -18.41 -0.33 1.46
CA GLU A 108 -18.57 0.87 0.65
C GLU A 108 -17.17 1.38 0.25
N PRO A 109 -16.76 1.20 -1.02
CA PRO A 109 -15.43 1.64 -1.46
C PRO A 109 -15.23 3.15 -1.30
N VAL A 110 -14.03 3.54 -0.92
CA VAL A 110 -13.61 4.94 -0.88
C VAL A 110 -12.94 5.27 -2.20
N THR A 111 -13.44 6.29 -2.89
CA THR A 111 -12.92 6.72 -4.18
C THR A 111 -11.90 7.83 -4.00
N ILE A 112 -10.72 7.68 -4.63
CA ILE A 112 -9.75 8.77 -4.75
C ILE A 112 -10.24 9.66 -5.89
N ARG A 113 -10.71 10.87 -5.55
CA ARG A 113 -11.22 11.81 -6.54
C ARG A 113 -10.11 12.54 -7.27
N THR A 114 -9.12 12.97 -6.53
CA THR A 114 -7.97 13.72 -7.08
C THR A 114 -6.70 13.33 -6.37
N ALA A 115 -5.59 13.37 -7.10
CA ALA A 115 -4.25 13.26 -6.56
C ALA A 115 -3.38 14.24 -7.32
N ARG A 116 -2.72 15.17 -6.63
CA ARG A 116 -1.94 16.22 -7.27
C ARG A 116 -0.78 16.66 -6.39
N ARG A 117 0.25 17.18 -7.02
CA ARG A 117 1.33 17.82 -6.28
C ARG A 117 0.87 19.17 -5.73
N LEU A 118 1.27 19.46 -4.51
CA LEU A 118 1.09 20.79 -3.95
C LEU A 118 2.22 21.69 -4.44
N ALA A 119 1.91 22.96 -4.67
CA ALA A 119 2.92 23.96 -4.96
C ALA A 119 3.74 24.23 -3.70
N ASP A 120 5.04 24.45 -3.87
CA ASP A 120 5.96 24.78 -2.79
C ASP A 120 5.75 26.21 -2.31
#